data_b776e57a70a7ab0519a53b689dab248f
#
_entry.id   b776e57a70a7ab0519a53b689dab248f
#
_cell.length_a   1.000
_cell.length_b   1.000
_cell.length_c   1.000
_cell.angle_alpha   90.00
_cell.angle_beta   90.00
_cell.angle_gamma   90.00
#
_symmetry.space_group_name_H-M   'P 1'
#
loop_
_entity.id
_entity.type
_entity.pdbx_description
1 polymer ?
#
loop_
_entity_poly.entity_id
_entity_poly.type
_entity_poly.pdbx_seq_one_letter_code
_entity_poly.pdbx_strand_id
1 'polypeptide(L)'
;MSQIKNVDEDLQNLEKPIAVSVDNISKNYGNVEALKDMSLKFPKGELTSLLGPSGCGKTTLLKIIAGLLEPSAGTVMVNNKRVTGPGTDRAFVFQDFALMPWASVLKNVSFGLEMRGVEKTEREGIAQNYIKEVGLQGFENSFPHELSGGMRQRVGLARALAVDADVLLMDEPFSAVDEQTRRKFQEDLLQLVEGKNKTFIFVTHSIEEAVYVSDQIAILLPRPSRVSEIIRPSNFRAKGVDAIRRDSEYLDIVDDIWTSLRSYVE
;
A
#
# COMPACT_ATOMS: atom_id res chain seq x y z
N MET A 1 16.31 20.65 23.16
CA MET A 1 14.90 21.01 23.45
C MET A 1 14.19 21.10 22.10
N SER A 2 13.66 19.96 21.67
CA SER A 2 12.97 19.81 20.41
C SER A 2 11.61 20.51 20.51
N GLN A 3 11.32 21.40 19.57
CA GLN A 3 10.00 22.02 19.44
C GLN A 3 9.03 20.95 18.96
N ILE A 4 8.25 20.43 19.87
CA ILE A 4 7.01 19.70 19.54
C ILE A 4 6.11 20.74 18.88
N LYS A 5 6.01 20.70 17.54
CA LYS A 5 5.01 21.47 16.80
C LYS A 5 3.64 21.00 17.23
N ASN A 6 2.83 21.93 17.65
CA ASN A 6 1.51 21.76 18.22
C ASN A 6 0.58 20.92 17.33
N VAL A 7 0.01 19.90 17.93
CA VAL A 7 -1.08 19.05 17.41
C VAL A 7 -2.32 19.88 16.98
N ASP A 8 -2.45 21.11 17.49
CA ASP A 8 -3.60 21.99 17.20
C ASP A 8 -3.49 22.76 15.87
N GLU A 9 -2.30 22.91 15.26
CA GLU A 9 -2.16 23.52 13.93
C GLU A 9 -2.50 22.53 12.80
N ASP A 10 -2.36 21.23 13.05
CA ASP A 10 -2.76 20.17 12.10
C ASP A 10 -4.28 19.99 12.00
N LEU A 11 -5.06 20.48 12.94
CA LEU A 11 -6.53 20.43 12.91
C LEU A 11 -7.15 21.40 11.90
N GLN A 12 -6.41 22.41 11.41
CA GLN A 12 -6.90 23.35 10.40
C GLN A 12 -6.62 22.94 8.95
N ASN A 13 -5.81 21.90 8.72
CA ASN A 13 -5.54 21.33 7.39
C ASN A 13 -6.38 20.09 7.10
N LEU A 14 -7.38 19.85 7.90
CA LEU A 14 -8.25 18.70 7.86
C LEU A 14 -9.56 19.05 7.20
N GLU A 15 -9.68 18.62 5.94
CA GLU A 15 -11.00 18.13 5.52
C GLU A 15 -10.91 17.26 4.26
N LYS A 16 -9.82 16.48 4.12
CA LYS A 16 -9.90 15.39 3.16
C LYS A 16 -10.85 14.33 3.74
N PRO A 17 -11.87 13.91 2.99
CA PRO A 17 -12.76 12.86 3.44
C PRO A 17 -11.96 11.57 3.71
N ILE A 18 -12.36 10.80 4.70
CA ILE A 18 -11.72 9.53 5.06
C ILE A 18 -12.21 8.44 4.12
N ALA A 19 -11.27 7.81 3.40
CA ALA A 19 -11.58 6.67 2.54
C ALA A 19 -11.69 5.37 3.33
N VAL A 20 -10.78 5.16 4.31
CA VAL A 20 -10.79 3.98 5.16
C VAL A 20 -10.64 4.41 6.62
N SER A 21 -11.51 3.91 7.50
CA SER A 21 -11.32 3.98 8.95
C SER A 21 -11.22 2.59 9.55
N VAL A 22 -10.28 2.45 10.46
CA VAL A 22 -10.03 1.26 11.30
C VAL A 22 -10.30 1.69 12.73
N ASP A 23 -11.27 1.06 13.39
CA ASP A 23 -11.74 1.46 14.70
C ASP A 23 -11.62 0.30 15.68
N ASN A 24 -10.67 0.39 16.63
CA ASN A 24 -10.39 -0.55 17.72
C ASN A 24 -10.24 -2.00 17.24
N ILE A 25 -9.55 -2.20 16.11
CA ILE A 25 -9.31 -3.53 15.56
C ILE A 25 -8.36 -4.32 16.46
N SER A 26 -8.82 -5.49 16.87
CA SER A 26 -7.99 -6.51 17.51
C SER A 26 -8.04 -7.81 16.72
N LYS A 27 -6.92 -8.56 16.69
CA LYS A 27 -6.83 -9.87 16.04
C LYS A 27 -6.00 -10.84 16.83
N ASN A 28 -6.62 -11.95 17.17
CA ASN A 28 -5.99 -13.08 17.87
C ASN A 28 -5.88 -14.30 16.94
N TYR A 29 -4.77 -15.00 17.03
CA TYR A 29 -4.52 -16.29 16.43
C TYR A 29 -4.23 -17.30 17.57
N GLY A 30 -5.27 -18.01 18.01
CA GLY A 30 -5.18 -18.79 19.24
C GLY A 30 -4.78 -17.92 20.43
N ASN A 31 -3.64 -18.22 21.04
CA ASN A 31 -3.11 -17.45 22.18
C ASN A 31 -2.23 -16.26 21.79
N VAL A 32 -2.03 -16.01 20.50
CA VAL A 32 -1.18 -14.91 20.03
C VAL A 32 -2.05 -13.71 19.67
N GLU A 33 -1.94 -12.63 20.45
CA GLU A 33 -2.54 -11.33 20.13
C GLU A 33 -1.67 -10.61 19.10
N ALA A 34 -2.10 -10.63 17.84
CA ALA A 34 -1.35 -10.03 16.74
C ALA A 34 -1.59 -8.52 16.64
N LEU A 35 -2.84 -8.08 16.77
CA LEU A 35 -3.24 -6.67 16.79
C LEU A 35 -4.07 -6.40 18.04
N LYS A 36 -3.89 -5.22 18.64
CA LYS A 36 -4.61 -4.80 19.84
C LYS A 36 -5.06 -3.35 19.74
N ASP A 37 -6.36 -3.13 19.81
CA ASP A 37 -7.03 -1.82 19.84
C ASP A 37 -6.48 -0.85 18.75
N MET A 38 -6.26 -1.39 17.54
CA MET A 38 -5.70 -0.65 16.42
C MET A 38 -6.74 0.33 15.87
N SER A 39 -6.42 1.63 15.91
CA SER A 39 -7.27 2.67 15.33
C SER A 39 -6.44 3.55 14.40
N LEU A 40 -6.91 3.73 13.15
CA LEU A 40 -6.16 4.46 12.12
C LEU A 40 -7.13 4.97 11.04
N LYS A 41 -6.88 6.16 10.52
CA LYS A 41 -7.66 6.77 9.44
C LYS A 41 -6.77 6.98 8.21
N PHE A 42 -7.32 6.68 7.04
CA PHE A 42 -6.66 6.83 5.75
C PHE A 42 -7.44 7.85 4.91
N PRO A 43 -6.88 9.07 4.73
CA PRO A 43 -7.53 10.11 3.96
C PRO A 43 -7.66 9.72 2.48
N LYS A 44 -8.74 10.19 1.85
CA LYS A 44 -9.01 9.94 0.45
C LYS A 44 -7.96 10.59 -0.45
N GLY A 45 -7.48 9.83 -1.44
CA GLY A 45 -6.51 10.32 -2.42
C GLY A 45 -5.08 10.40 -1.89
N GLU A 46 -4.81 9.90 -0.67
CA GLU A 46 -3.47 9.87 -0.09
C GLU A 46 -2.84 8.47 -0.18
N LEU A 47 -1.53 8.45 -0.16
CA LEU A 47 -0.73 7.26 -0.04
C LEU A 47 -0.23 7.14 1.41
N THR A 48 -0.72 6.13 2.14
CA THR A 48 -0.31 5.86 3.52
C THR A 48 0.56 4.61 3.59
N SER A 49 1.74 4.72 4.22
CA SER A 49 2.57 3.58 4.56
C SER A 49 2.26 3.02 5.95
N LEU A 50 2.20 1.70 6.06
CA LEU A 50 2.27 0.97 7.32
C LEU A 50 3.72 0.50 7.51
N LEU A 51 4.44 1.13 8.43
CA LEU A 51 5.86 0.88 8.72
C LEU A 51 6.00 0.18 10.07
N GLY A 52 6.92 -0.75 10.20
CA GLY A 52 7.20 -1.43 11.47
C GLY A 52 7.98 -2.71 11.28
N PRO A 53 8.44 -3.36 12.36
CA PRO A 53 9.28 -4.56 12.28
C PRO A 53 8.56 -5.73 11.62
N SER A 54 9.34 -6.70 11.11
CA SER A 54 8.79 -7.92 10.53
C SER A 54 7.94 -8.67 11.55
N GLY A 55 6.79 -9.18 11.08
CA GLY A 55 5.87 -9.93 11.93
C GLY A 55 5.04 -9.10 12.92
N CYS A 56 5.11 -7.77 12.93
CA CYS A 56 4.28 -6.95 13.83
C CYS A 56 2.78 -6.95 13.50
N GLY A 57 2.36 -7.44 12.34
CA GLY A 57 0.93 -7.53 12.00
C GLY A 57 0.46 -6.62 10.86
N LYS A 58 1.36 -5.95 10.13
CA LYS A 58 1.04 -5.08 8.98
C LYS A 58 0.17 -5.77 7.94
N THR A 59 0.62 -6.92 7.45
CA THR A 59 -0.13 -7.78 6.51
C THR A 59 -1.47 -8.23 7.08
N THR A 60 -1.53 -8.50 8.40
CA THR A 60 -2.79 -8.85 9.09
C THR A 60 -3.78 -7.71 9.01
N LEU A 61 -3.36 -6.49 9.36
CA LEU A 61 -4.20 -5.29 9.27
C LEU A 61 -4.64 -5.04 7.82
N LEU A 62 -3.72 -5.14 6.86
CA LEU A 62 -4.02 -4.94 5.46
C LEU A 62 -5.07 -5.94 4.94
N LYS A 63 -4.95 -7.24 5.32
CA LYS A 63 -5.94 -8.29 4.99
C LYS A 63 -7.30 -8.05 5.65
N ILE A 64 -7.34 -7.49 6.86
CA ILE A 64 -8.59 -7.10 7.53
C ILE A 64 -9.26 -5.95 6.76
N ILE A 65 -8.51 -4.92 6.38
CA ILE A 65 -9.03 -3.82 5.56
C ILE A 65 -9.57 -4.34 4.21
N ALA A 66 -8.87 -5.31 3.60
CA ALA A 66 -9.32 -5.94 2.37
C ALA A 66 -10.61 -6.77 2.52
N GLY A 67 -10.98 -7.14 3.74
CA GLY A 67 -12.06 -8.09 4.01
C GLY A 67 -11.69 -9.55 3.74
N LEU A 68 -10.38 -9.84 3.59
CA LEU A 68 -9.84 -11.19 3.41
C LEU A 68 -9.65 -11.93 4.75
N LEU A 69 -9.68 -11.19 5.83
CA LEU A 69 -9.52 -11.69 7.19
C LEU A 69 -10.49 -10.99 8.12
N GLU A 70 -11.23 -11.75 8.91
CA GLU A 70 -12.14 -11.20 9.90
C GLU A 70 -11.37 -10.78 11.17
N PRO A 71 -11.59 -9.56 11.71
CA PRO A 71 -11.01 -9.16 12.98
C PRO A 71 -11.67 -9.92 14.15
N SER A 72 -10.96 -10.04 15.28
CA SER A 72 -11.52 -10.60 16.51
C SER A 72 -12.42 -9.60 17.24
N ALA A 73 -12.12 -8.30 17.08
CA ALA A 73 -12.94 -7.18 17.60
C ALA A 73 -12.70 -5.92 16.75
N GLY A 74 -13.59 -4.95 16.90
CA GLY A 74 -13.53 -3.68 16.19
C GLY A 74 -14.21 -3.70 14.81
N THR A 75 -14.07 -2.61 14.07
CA THR A 75 -14.72 -2.45 12.75
C THR A 75 -13.81 -1.73 11.77
N VAL A 76 -13.97 -2.06 10.47
CA VAL A 76 -13.38 -1.32 9.37
C VAL A 76 -14.49 -0.74 8.51
N MET A 77 -14.34 0.53 8.14
CA MET A 77 -15.22 1.20 7.18
C MET A 77 -14.42 1.58 5.94
N VAL A 78 -14.97 1.37 4.76
CA VAL A 78 -14.43 1.85 3.47
C VAL A 78 -15.52 2.67 2.80
N ASN A 79 -15.23 3.93 2.47
CA ASN A 79 -16.21 4.87 1.91
C ASN A 79 -17.53 4.88 2.73
N ASN A 80 -17.41 4.94 4.07
CA ASN A 80 -18.52 4.89 5.03
C ASN A 80 -19.38 3.61 4.99
N LYS A 81 -18.88 2.53 4.38
CA LYS A 81 -19.54 1.22 4.40
C LYS A 81 -18.71 0.24 5.22
N ARG A 82 -19.38 -0.51 6.11
CA ARG A 82 -18.73 -1.53 6.93
C ARG A 82 -18.17 -2.65 6.04
N VAL A 83 -16.91 -3.02 6.29
CA VAL A 83 -16.28 -4.18 5.65
C VAL A 83 -16.77 -5.45 6.35
N THR A 84 -17.43 -6.33 5.58
CA THR A 84 -17.90 -7.66 6.02
C THR A 84 -17.31 -8.79 5.20
N GLY A 85 -16.49 -8.47 4.21
CA GLY A 85 -15.84 -9.41 3.31
C GLY A 85 -15.13 -8.68 2.16
N PRO A 86 -14.59 -9.40 1.18
CA PRO A 86 -14.02 -8.82 -0.03
C PRO A 86 -15.04 -7.94 -0.77
N GLY A 87 -14.58 -6.82 -1.35
CA GLY A 87 -15.43 -5.85 -2.04
C GLY A 87 -14.81 -5.36 -3.34
N THR A 88 -15.63 -4.78 -4.21
CA THR A 88 -15.20 -4.22 -5.50
C THR A 88 -14.62 -2.82 -5.38
N ASP A 89 -14.77 -2.18 -4.23
CA ASP A 89 -14.24 -0.87 -3.87
C ASP A 89 -12.76 -0.91 -3.45
N ARG A 90 -12.18 -2.11 -3.32
CA ARG A 90 -10.78 -2.35 -2.93
C ARG A 90 -10.11 -3.35 -3.84
N ALA A 91 -8.83 -3.13 -4.14
CA ALA A 91 -7.96 -4.10 -4.82
C ALA A 91 -6.76 -4.42 -3.95
N PHE A 92 -6.24 -5.63 -4.05
CA PHE A 92 -5.13 -6.12 -3.24
C PHE A 92 -3.97 -6.60 -4.13
N VAL A 93 -2.77 -6.09 -3.88
CA VAL A 93 -1.52 -6.57 -4.46
C VAL A 93 -0.80 -7.38 -3.39
N PHE A 94 -0.67 -8.68 -3.62
CA PHE A 94 -0.01 -9.62 -2.71
C PHE A 94 1.51 -9.54 -2.86
N GLN A 95 2.24 -9.87 -1.80
CA GLN A 95 3.69 -9.89 -1.76
C GLN A 95 4.29 -10.87 -2.80
N ASP A 96 3.64 -12.01 -3.03
CA ASP A 96 4.00 -13.02 -4.03
C ASP A 96 3.28 -12.82 -5.38
N PHE A 97 2.62 -11.64 -5.53
CA PHE A 97 1.81 -11.21 -6.69
C PHE A 97 0.58 -12.07 -6.97
N ALA A 98 0.48 -13.29 -6.44
CA ALA A 98 -0.62 -14.24 -6.62
C ALA A 98 -1.14 -14.31 -8.07
N LEU A 99 -0.22 -14.37 -9.04
CA LEU A 99 -0.59 -14.52 -10.45
C LEU A 99 -1.06 -15.96 -10.70
N MET A 100 -2.06 -16.09 -11.56
CA MET A 100 -2.52 -17.38 -12.06
C MET A 100 -1.46 -17.95 -13.00
N PRO A 101 -0.71 -19.03 -12.62
CA PRO A 101 0.44 -19.52 -13.38
C PRO A 101 0.04 -20.14 -14.74
N TRP A 102 -1.20 -20.54 -14.89
CA TRP A 102 -1.77 -21.10 -16.11
C TRP A 102 -2.42 -20.05 -17.05
N ALA A 103 -2.41 -18.79 -16.67
CA ALA A 103 -3.03 -17.71 -17.42
C ALA A 103 -1.96 -16.74 -17.95
N SER A 104 -2.17 -16.21 -19.16
CA SER A 104 -1.29 -15.20 -19.74
C SER A 104 -1.35 -13.86 -18.94
N VAL A 105 -0.44 -12.95 -19.22
CA VAL A 105 -0.45 -11.58 -18.67
C VAL A 105 -1.80 -10.91 -18.92
N LEU A 106 -2.28 -10.92 -20.17
CA LEU A 106 -3.58 -10.33 -20.53
C LEU A 106 -4.72 -10.94 -19.70
N LYS A 107 -4.74 -12.25 -19.55
CA LYS A 107 -5.77 -12.95 -18.78
C LYS A 107 -5.67 -12.65 -17.28
N ASN A 108 -4.45 -12.57 -16.73
CA ASN A 108 -4.24 -12.16 -15.35
C ASN A 108 -4.77 -10.76 -15.09
N VAL A 109 -4.45 -9.78 -15.95
CA VAL A 109 -4.86 -8.38 -15.78
C VAL A 109 -6.38 -8.22 -15.98
N SER A 110 -6.97 -8.91 -16.96
CA SER A 110 -8.40 -8.81 -17.25
C SER A 110 -9.31 -9.62 -16.30
N PHE A 111 -8.74 -10.49 -15.45
CA PHE A 111 -9.49 -11.41 -14.60
C PHE A 111 -10.50 -10.73 -13.67
N GLY A 112 -10.10 -9.67 -12.99
CA GLY A 112 -11.01 -8.95 -12.09
C GLY A 112 -12.20 -8.31 -12.80
N LEU A 113 -11.99 -7.83 -14.03
CA LEU A 113 -13.05 -7.30 -14.90
C LEU A 113 -13.99 -8.41 -15.38
N GLU A 114 -13.45 -9.59 -15.70
CA GLU A 114 -14.24 -10.76 -16.03
C GLU A 114 -15.18 -11.17 -14.88
N MET A 115 -14.68 -11.17 -13.65
CA MET A 115 -15.48 -11.47 -12.46
C MET A 115 -16.58 -10.42 -12.20
N ARG A 116 -16.41 -9.20 -12.70
CA ARG A 116 -17.44 -8.14 -12.69
C ARG A 116 -18.42 -8.24 -13.87
N GLY A 117 -18.28 -9.22 -14.77
CA GLY A 117 -19.15 -9.41 -15.93
C GLY A 117 -18.90 -8.42 -17.08
N VAL A 118 -17.73 -7.75 -17.10
CA VAL A 118 -17.37 -6.85 -18.21
C VAL A 118 -17.18 -7.65 -19.49
N GLU A 119 -17.72 -7.14 -20.60
CA GLU A 119 -17.65 -7.79 -21.91
C GLU A 119 -16.19 -8.03 -22.34
N LYS A 120 -15.94 -9.10 -23.10
CA LYS A 120 -14.59 -9.58 -23.42
C LYS A 120 -13.74 -8.52 -24.13
N THR A 121 -14.26 -7.91 -25.17
CA THR A 121 -13.55 -6.90 -25.97
C THR A 121 -13.18 -5.68 -25.12
N GLU A 122 -14.12 -5.22 -24.28
CA GLU A 122 -13.93 -4.09 -23.38
C GLU A 122 -12.87 -4.41 -22.33
N ARG A 123 -12.97 -5.54 -21.61
CA ARG A 123 -12.03 -5.91 -20.56
C ARG A 123 -10.61 -6.16 -21.08
N GLU A 124 -10.47 -6.75 -22.29
CA GLU A 124 -9.18 -6.95 -22.93
C GLU A 124 -8.57 -5.61 -23.35
N GLY A 125 -9.35 -4.65 -23.84
CA GLY A 125 -8.90 -3.30 -24.15
C GLY A 125 -8.41 -2.56 -22.92
N ILE A 126 -9.16 -2.60 -21.80
CA ILE A 126 -8.76 -2.04 -20.51
C ILE A 126 -7.45 -2.69 -20.03
N ALA A 127 -7.35 -4.03 -20.09
CA ALA A 127 -6.18 -4.75 -19.65
C ALA A 127 -4.93 -4.40 -20.48
N GLN A 128 -5.06 -4.28 -21.80
CA GLN A 128 -3.98 -3.87 -22.70
C GLN A 128 -3.45 -2.47 -22.36
N ASN A 129 -4.35 -1.52 -22.02
CA ASN A 129 -3.95 -0.18 -21.61
C ASN A 129 -3.09 -0.23 -20.33
N TYR A 130 -3.53 -0.97 -19.30
CA TYR A 130 -2.74 -1.08 -18.08
C TYR A 130 -1.44 -1.86 -18.26
N ILE A 131 -1.42 -2.90 -19.12
CA ILE A 131 -0.18 -3.61 -19.50
C ILE A 131 0.82 -2.64 -20.13
N LYS A 132 0.36 -1.76 -21.01
CA LYS A 132 1.18 -0.72 -21.62
C LYS A 132 1.65 0.31 -20.57
N GLU A 133 0.76 0.79 -19.69
CA GLU A 133 1.10 1.74 -18.62
C GLU A 133 2.21 1.22 -17.71
N VAL A 134 2.21 -0.09 -17.39
CA VAL A 134 3.26 -0.69 -16.56
C VAL A 134 4.50 -1.13 -17.36
N GLY A 135 4.60 -0.78 -18.66
CA GLY A 135 5.75 -1.06 -19.50
C GLY A 135 5.92 -2.52 -19.90
N LEU A 136 4.82 -3.27 -20.01
CA LEU A 136 4.79 -4.69 -20.40
C LEU A 136 4.18 -4.92 -21.79
N GLN A 137 4.16 -3.90 -22.65
CA GLN A 137 3.72 -4.04 -24.04
C GLN A 137 4.57 -5.08 -24.78
N GLY A 138 3.91 -6.01 -25.48
CA GLY A 138 4.54 -7.15 -26.16
C GLY A 138 4.60 -8.44 -25.33
N PHE A 139 4.23 -8.39 -24.03
CA PHE A 139 4.20 -9.54 -23.13
C PHE A 139 2.77 -10.03 -22.82
N GLU A 140 1.76 -9.56 -23.56
CA GLU A 140 0.33 -9.85 -23.28
C GLU A 140 0.03 -11.35 -23.25
N ASN A 141 0.71 -12.13 -24.11
CA ASN A 141 0.54 -13.57 -24.26
C ASN A 141 1.52 -14.40 -23.41
N SER A 142 2.49 -13.77 -22.76
CA SER A 142 3.46 -14.47 -21.90
C SER A 142 2.81 -14.97 -20.62
N PHE A 143 3.36 -16.06 -20.09
CA PHE A 143 2.92 -16.67 -18.82
C PHE A 143 3.85 -16.22 -17.68
N PRO A 144 3.38 -16.28 -16.40
CA PRO A 144 4.16 -15.83 -15.26
C PRO A 144 5.56 -16.46 -15.14
N HIS A 145 5.75 -17.70 -15.55
CA HIS A 145 7.04 -18.39 -15.52
C HIS A 145 8.05 -17.87 -16.55
N GLU A 146 7.59 -17.17 -17.57
CA GLU A 146 8.44 -16.55 -18.61
C GLU A 146 8.89 -15.13 -18.23
N LEU A 147 8.40 -14.59 -17.10
CA LEU A 147 8.63 -13.22 -16.65
C LEU A 147 9.68 -13.14 -15.54
N SER A 148 10.44 -12.05 -15.51
CA SER A 148 11.27 -11.71 -14.35
C SER A 148 10.43 -11.38 -13.12
N GLY A 149 11.03 -11.35 -11.92
CA GLY A 149 10.36 -10.96 -10.68
C GLY A 149 9.68 -9.60 -10.79
N GLY A 150 10.41 -8.60 -11.28
CA GLY A 150 9.86 -7.25 -11.47
C GLY A 150 8.74 -7.19 -12.52
N MET A 151 8.81 -7.99 -13.60
CA MET A 151 7.71 -8.08 -14.57
C MET A 151 6.46 -8.69 -13.94
N ARG A 152 6.57 -9.78 -13.17
CA ARG A 152 5.43 -10.37 -12.43
C ARG A 152 4.79 -9.38 -11.49
N GLN A 153 5.59 -8.57 -10.81
CA GLN A 153 5.12 -7.51 -9.93
C GLN A 153 4.30 -6.46 -10.69
N ARG A 154 4.80 -6.01 -11.85
CA ARG A 154 4.08 -5.07 -12.74
C ARG A 154 2.76 -5.65 -13.25
N VAL A 155 2.70 -6.95 -13.53
CA VAL A 155 1.43 -7.64 -13.86
C VAL A 155 0.45 -7.60 -12.68
N GLY A 156 0.91 -7.88 -11.46
CA GLY A 156 0.10 -7.80 -10.24
C GLY A 156 -0.46 -6.40 -10.01
N LEU A 157 0.36 -5.37 -10.24
CA LEU A 157 -0.06 -3.97 -10.15
C LEU A 157 -1.08 -3.62 -11.25
N ALA A 158 -0.82 -3.98 -12.50
CA ALA A 158 -1.75 -3.75 -13.62
C ALA A 158 -3.10 -4.41 -13.36
N ARG A 159 -3.12 -5.65 -12.84
CA ARG A 159 -4.35 -6.37 -12.46
C ARG A 159 -5.13 -5.61 -11.39
N ALA A 160 -4.45 -5.08 -10.38
CA ALA A 160 -5.09 -4.32 -9.31
C ALA A 160 -5.61 -2.96 -9.77
N LEU A 161 -4.91 -2.29 -10.68
CA LEU A 161 -5.34 -1.02 -11.26
C LEU A 161 -6.51 -1.18 -12.25
N ALA A 162 -6.51 -2.27 -13.03
CA ALA A 162 -7.51 -2.51 -14.06
C ALA A 162 -8.94 -2.61 -13.51
N VAL A 163 -9.11 -3.07 -12.29
CA VAL A 163 -10.45 -3.16 -11.66
C VAL A 163 -10.99 -1.83 -11.18
N ASP A 164 -10.24 -0.75 -11.30
CA ASP A 164 -10.65 0.63 -10.98
C ASP A 164 -11.24 0.80 -9.57
N ALA A 165 -10.66 0.12 -8.58
CA ALA A 165 -11.07 0.23 -7.18
C ALA A 165 -10.66 1.59 -6.58
N ASP A 166 -11.45 2.08 -5.59
CA ASP A 166 -11.17 3.33 -4.88
C ASP A 166 -9.94 3.24 -3.96
N VAL A 167 -9.72 2.05 -3.39
CA VAL A 167 -8.64 1.78 -2.43
C VAL A 167 -7.73 0.67 -2.98
N LEU A 168 -6.44 0.97 -3.08
CA LEU A 168 -5.41 -0.02 -3.38
C LEU A 168 -4.62 -0.39 -2.12
N LEU A 169 -4.59 -1.69 -1.83
CA LEU A 169 -3.88 -2.29 -0.71
C LEU A 169 -2.68 -3.06 -1.26
N MET A 170 -1.47 -2.74 -0.82
CA MET A 170 -0.24 -3.34 -1.35
C MET A 170 0.61 -3.89 -0.22
N ASP A 171 0.88 -5.19 -0.26
CA ASP A 171 1.69 -5.88 0.74
C ASP A 171 3.13 -6.03 0.23
N GLU A 172 4.04 -5.23 0.77
CA GLU A 172 5.46 -5.15 0.40
C GLU A 172 5.72 -5.10 -1.11
N PRO A 173 5.15 -4.10 -1.83
CA PRO A 173 5.14 -4.09 -3.29
C PRO A 173 6.54 -3.97 -3.92
N PHE A 174 7.59 -3.68 -3.15
CA PHE A 174 8.95 -3.48 -3.66
C PHE A 174 9.95 -4.57 -3.22
N SER A 175 9.50 -5.59 -2.48
CA SER A 175 10.39 -6.59 -1.86
C SER A 175 11.07 -7.56 -2.84
N ALA A 176 10.46 -7.78 -4.01
CA ALA A 176 10.91 -8.79 -4.98
C ALA A 176 11.88 -8.28 -6.04
N VAL A 177 12.34 -7.04 -5.96
CA VAL A 177 13.22 -6.41 -6.95
C VAL A 177 14.55 -5.97 -6.30
N ASP A 178 15.62 -6.01 -7.11
CA ASP A 178 16.92 -5.45 -6.71
C ASP A 178 16.85 -3.94 -6.50
N GLU A 179 17.85 -3.38 -5.80
CA GLU A 179 17.86 -1.97 -5.38
C GLU A 179 17.73 -0.97 -6.54
N GLN A 180 18.37 -1.22 -7.69
CA GLN A 180 18.29 -0.30 -8.82
C GLN A 180 16.91 -0.34 -9.48
N THR A 181 16.37 -1.54 -9.67
CA THR A 181 15.03 -1.75 -10.22
C THR A 181 13.95 -1.25 -9.28
N ARG A 182 14.15 -1.38 -7.96
CA ARG A 182 13.23 -0.93 -6.92
C ARG A 182 12.95 0.57 -7.03
N ARG A 183 13.98 1.39 -7.16
CA ARG A 183 13.84 2.86 -7.28
C ARG A 183 13.03 3.25 -8.50
N LYS A 184 13.39 2.69 -9.65
CA LYS A 184 12.63 2.94 -10.88
C LYS A 184 11.17 2.52 -10.72
N PHE A 185 10.94 1.40 -10.05
CA PHE A 185 9.57 0.92 -9.82
C PHE A 185 8.78 1.81 -8.85
N GLN A 186 9.43 2.42 -7.85
CA GLN A 186 8.81 3.43 -6.98
C GLN A 186 8.39 4.65 -7.78
N GLU A 187 9.26 5.18 -8.65
CA GLU A 187 8.94 6.30 -9.54
C GLU A 187 7.81 5.95 -10.50
N ASP A 188 7.87 4.79 -11.16
CA ASP A 188 6.84 4.30 -12.06
C ASP A 188 5.48 4.17 -11.32
N LEU A 189 5.48 3.62 -10.08
CA LEU A 189 4.28 3.53 -9.26
C LEU A 189 3.72 4.91 -8.94
N LEU A 190 4.57 5.85 -8.50
CA LEU A 190 4.13 7.22 -8.19
C LEU A 190 3.51 7.90 -9.41
N GLN A 191 4.11 7.76 -10.59
CA GLN A 191 3.54 8.27 -11.84
C GLN A 191 2.20 7.62 -12.19
N LEU A 192 2.06 6.30 -11.96
CA LEU A 192 0.83 5.56 -12.22
C LEU A 192 -0.31 5.96 -11.27
N VAL A 193 0.00 6.38 -10.04
CA VAL A 193 -1.00 6.74 -9.03
C VAL A 193 -1.30 8.24 -9.01
N GLU A 194 -0.37 9.06 -9.50
CA GLU A 194 -0.54 10.49 -9.58
C GLU A 194 -1.76 10.87 -10.44
N GLY A 195 -2.61 11.75 -9.92
CA GLY A 195 -3.82 12.18 -10.62
C GLY A 195 -4.98 11.17 -10.66
N LYS A 196 -4.80 9.93 -10.19
CA LYS A 196 -5.89 8.92 -10.21
C LYS A 196 -6.93 9.06 -9.09
N ASN A 197 -6.74 10.01 -8.17
CA ASN A 197 -7.69 10.30 -7.08
C ASN A 197 -8.07 9.06 -6.22
N LYS A 198 -7.18 8.06 -6.15
CA LYS A 198 -7.34 6.80 -5.41
C LYS A 198 -6.59 6.85 -4.10
N THR A 199 -7.03 6.08 -3.14
CA THR A 199 -6.35 5.92 -1.85
C THR A 199 -5.45 4.71 -1.89
N PHE A 200 -4.20 4.87 -1.45
CA PHE A 200 -3.20 3.82 -1.45
C PHE A 200 -2.77 3.53 -0.01
N ILE A 201 -2.78 2.26 0.36
CA ILE A 201 -2.26 1.78 1.64
C ILE A 201 -1.24 0.70 1.32
N PHE A 202 0.00 0.91 1.72
CA PHE A 202 1.02 -0.09 1.48
C PHE A 202 1.82 -0.43 2.73
N VAL A 203 2.28 -1.66 2.77
CA VAL A 203 3.15 -2.19 3.81
C VAL A 203 4.58 -2.13 3.32
N THR A 204 5.47 -1.63 4.16
CA THR A 204 6.92 -1.70 3.93
C THR A 204 7.67 -1.91 5.24
N HIS A 205 8.91 -2.37 5.16
CA HIS A 205 9.87 -2.40 6.25
C HIS A 205 11.03 -1.40 6.01
N SER A 206 11.05 -0.71 4.86
CA SER A 206 12.05 0.32 4.55
C SER A 206 11.54 1.70 4.97
N ILE A 207 12.31 2.36 5.85
CA ILE A 207 12.02 3.73 6.30
C ILE A 207 12.13 4.70 5.13
N GLU A 208 13.18 4.55 4.32
CA GLU A 208 13.45 5.40 3.17
C GLU A 208 12.31 5.34 2.15
N GLU A 209 11.78 4.14 1.88
CA GLU A 209 10.61 3.98 1.02
C GLU A 209 9.40 4.73 1.60
N ALA A 210 9.10 4.49 2.88
CA ALA A 210 7.96 5.12 3.53
C ALA A 210 8.04 6.65 3.46
N VAL A 211 9.20 7.24 3.79
CA VAL A 211 9.40 8.69 3.77
C VAL A 211 9.33 9.27 2.36
N TYR A 212 9.86 8.56 1.36
CA TYR A 212 9.88 9.03 -0.01
C TYR A 212 8.51 9.05 -0.68
N VAL A 213 7.72 7.95 -0.51
CA VAL A 213 6.51 7.78 -1.32
C VAL A 213 5.23 8.23 -0.63
N SER A 214 5.22 8.46 0.70
CA SER A 214 3.97 8.59 1.45
C SER A 214 3.56 10.03 1.73
N ASP A 215 2.25 10.25 1.78
CA ASP A 215 1.64 11.44 2.37
C ASP A 215 1.47 11.27 3.88
N GLN A 216 1.35 10.01 4.34
CA GLN A 216 1.21 9.64 5.75
C GLN A 216 1.95 8.34 6.03
N ILE A 217 2.65 8.26 7.17
CA ILE A 217 3.34 7.06 7.65
C ILE A 217 2.73 6.71 9.00
N ALA A 218 2.20 5.48 9.14
CA ALA A 218 1.76 4.95 10.42
C ALA A 218 2.83 3.97 10.93
N ILE A 219 3.46 4.29 12.04
CA ILE A 219 4.46 3.45 12.70
C ILE A 219 3.76 2.46 13.62
N LEU A 220 4.01 1.17 13.39
CA LEU A 220 3.43 0.07 14.14
C LEU A 220 4.44 -0.58 15.08
N LEU A 221 4.03 -0.82 16.32
CA LEU A 221 4.83 -1.50 17.34
C LEU A 221 4.95 -3.00 17.09
N PRO A 222 5.95 -3.69 17.69
CA PRO A 222 5.95 -5.15 17.81
C PRO A 222 4.67 -5.68 18.46
N ARG A 223 4.45 -7.01 18.33
CA ARG A 223 3.24 -7.65 18.91
C ARG A 223 3.16 -7.49 20.43
N PRO A 224 1.95 -7.26 20.96
CA PRO A 224 0.69 -6.97 20.28
C PRO A 224 0.73 -5.58 19.62
N SER A 225 0.55 -5.57 18.28
CA SER A 225 0.78 -4.36 17.49
C SER A 225 -0.27 -3.27 17.76
N ARG A 226 0.23 -2.05 17.85
CA ARG A 226 -0.57 -0.82 17.96
C ARG A 226 0.05 0.26 17.10
N VAL A 227 -0.70 1.29 16.76
CA VAL A 227 -0.14 2.51 16.17
C VAL A 227 0.66 3.24 17.24
N SER A 228 1.95 3.45 17.00
CA SER A 228 2.82 4.23 17.88
C SER A 228 2.72 5.71 17.56
N GLU A 229 2.84 6.02 16.28
CA GLU A 229 2.95 7.39 15.79
C GLU A 229 2.42 7.48 14.35
N ILE A 230 1.94 8.67 13.99
CA ILE A 230 1.57 9.02 12.62
C ILE A 230 2.42 10.21 12.19
N ILE A 231 3.21 10.05 11.13
CA ILE A 231 4.08 11.07 10.58
C ILE A 231 3.54 11.51 9.22
N ARG A 232 3.56 12.83 8.95
CA ARG A 232 3.24 13.40 7.64
C ARG A 232 4.50 14.05 7.09
N PRO A 233 5.27 13.33 6.25
CA PRO A 233 6.48 13.89 5.66
C PRO A 233 6.13 14.97 4.65
N SER A 234 7.09 15.87 4.39
CA SER A 234 7.02 16.79 3.27
C SER A 234 6.92 16.04 1.94
N ASN A 235 6.40 16.69 0.90
CA ASN A 235 6.28 16.05 -0.42
C ASN A 235 7.66 15.87 -1.10
N PHE A 236 8.41 14.86 -0.65
CA PHE A 236 9.73 14.53 -1.20
C PHE A 236 9.67 13.97 -2.62
N ARG A 237 8.54 13.41 -3.03
CA ARG A 237 8.31 12.91 -4.41
C ARG A 237 8.59 13.99 -5.46
N ALA A 238 8.21 15.23 -5.17
CA ALA A 238 8.41 16.36 -6.06
C ALA A 238 9.88 16.72 -6.28
N LYS A 239 10.78 16.34 -5.34
CA LYS A 239 12.22 16.65 -5.41
C LYS A 239 13.01 15.61 -6.23
N GLY A 240 12.46 14.42 -6.48
CA GLY A 240 13.12 13.29 -7.12
C GLY A 240 14.14 12.57 -6.23
N VAL A 241 14.39 11.28 -6.52
CA VAL A 241 15.19 10.37 -5.67
C VAL A 241 16.63 10.85 -5.45
N ASP A 242 17.26 11.44 -6.48
CA ASP A 242 18.67 11.87 -6.36
C ASP A 242 18.84 13.12 -5.50
N ALA A 243 17.86 14.02 -5.52
CA ALA A 243 17.90 15.27 -4.76
C ALA A 243 17.64 15.02 -3.26
N ILE A 244 16.75 14.11 -2.91
CA ILE A 244 16.38 13.84 -1.50
C ILE A 244 17.52 13.24 -0.68
N ARG A 245 18.47 12.54 -1.30
CA ARG A 245 19.63 11.94 -0.61
C ARG A 245 20.51 12.95 0.11
N ARG A 246 20.43 14.24 -0.24
CA ARG A 246 21.16 15.35 0.36
C ARG A 246 20.25 16.35 1.04
N ASP A 247 18.97 16.05 1.12
CA ASP A 247 17.98 16.88 1.75
C ASP A 247 18.01 16.65 3.26
N SER A 248 18.33 17.69 4.02
CA SER A 248 18.48 17.59 5.48
C SER A 248 17.17 17.20 6.16
N GLU A 249 16.03 17.73 5.71
CA GLU A 249 14.72 17.41 6.28
C GLU A 249 14.36 15.92 6.06
N TYR A 250 14.67 15.38 4.87
CA TYR A 250 14.50 13.97 4.59
C TYR A 250 15.35 13.08 5.50
N LEU A 251 16.64 13.43 5.65
CA LEU A 251 17.58 12.68 6.48
C LEU A 251 17.19 12.71 7.95
N ASP A 252 16.77 13.89 8.45
CA ASP A 252 16.32 14.06 9.83
C ASP A 252 15.09 13.20 10.13
N ILE A 253 14.07 13.17 9.24
CA ILE A 253 12.88 12.32 9.40
C ILE A 253 13.26 10.82 9.37
N VAL A 254 14.16 10.42 8.49
CA VAL A 254 14.62 9.02 8.41
C VAL A 254 15.31 8.61 9.72
N ASP A 255 16.17 9.47 10.26
CA ASP A 255 16.91 9.23 11.52
C ASP A 255 15.98 9.21 12.74
N ASP A 256 15.01 10.12 12.81
CA ASP A 256 13.99 10.16 13.86
C ASP A 256 13.17 8.86 13.88
N ILE A 257 12.71 8.39 12.72
CA ILE A 257 11.98 7.13 12.60
C ILE A 257 12.86 5.95 12.99
N TRP A 258 14.12 5.94 12.55
CA TRP A 258 15.09 4.91 12.90
C TRP A 258 15.28 4.81 14.43
N THR A 259 15.48 5.95 15.07
CA THR A 259 15.64 6.07 16.52
C THR A 259 14.39 5.57 17.26
N SER A 260 13.21 5.96 16.78
CA SER A 260 11.93 5.51 17.35
C SER A 260 11.79 3.97 17.25
N LEU A 261 12.04 3.40 16.06
CA LEU A 261 11.90 1.95 15.86
C LEU A 261 12.96 1.13 16.62
N ARG A 262 14.18 1.63 16.74
CA ARG A 262 15.27 0.93 17.45
C ARG A 262 14.93 0.68 18.91
N SER A 263 14.27 1.63 19.57
CA SER A 263 13.83 1.49 20.96
C SER A 263 12.88 0.31 21.23
N TYR A 264 12.32 -0.30 20.18
CA TYR A 264 11.40 -1.43 20.26
C TYR A 264 12.01 -2.77 19.78
N VAL A 265 13.26 -2.76 19.31
CA VAL A 265 13.97 -3.95 18.82
C VAL A 265 15.00 -4.44 19.83
N GLU A 266 15.45 -3.57 20.74
CA GLU A 266 16.27 -3.88 21.90
C GLU A 266 15.40 -4.37 23.07
#